data_c7c946aead8bdf39623218f4b7343b11
#
_entry.id   c7c946aead8bdf39623218f4b7343b11
#
_cell.length_a   1.000
_cell.length_b   1.000
_cell.length_c   1.000
_cell.angle_alpha   90.00
_cell.angle_beta   90.00
_cell.angle_gamma   90.00
#
_symmetry.space_group_name_H-M   'P 1'
#
loop_
_entity.id
_entity.type
_entity.pdbx_description
1 polymer ?
#
loop_
_entity_poly.entity_id
_entity_poly.type
_entity_poly.pdbx_seq_one_letter_code
_entity_poly.pdbx_strand_id
1 'polypeptide(L)'
;VEDLSEYDLDSPQNEITLTTDDGDTVLQIGMENDSTSQYYVRKSDDDKKVYLVDSSAVEPFMGTLYDFAESGTFPSVTSSTITEVKVDKEDGYELTQDPDNLFWNVSDGKTSEKADTDKAGTVTSAIGSLAYDSFVDYNCTDDSKYGFDDPYAVITAKYTEEETVEDDSEDTSETTNETNTDSED
;
A
#
# COMPACT_ATOMS: atom_id res chain seq x y z
N VAL A 1 13.34 -30.39 29.17
CA VAL A 1 12.03 -30.78 28.69
C VAL A 1 12.12 -32.22 28.23
N GLU A 2 11.16 -33.07 28.58
CA GLU A 2 11.18 -34.50 28.22
C GLU A 2 10.47 -34.77 26.88
N ASP A 3 9.50 -33.93 26.49
CA ASP A 3 8.76 -34.03 25.26
C ASP A 3 8.62 -32.67 24.57
N LEU A 4 9.20 -32.53 23.40
CA LEU A 4 9.17 -31.31 22.60
C LEU A 4 7.88 -31.19 21.76
N SER A 5 7.17 -32.31 21.55
CA SER A 5 5.93 -32.31 20.80
C SER A 5 4.79 -31.57 21.50
N GLU A 6 4.86 -31.43 22.84
CA GLU A 6 3.91 -30.61 23.60
C GLU A 6 3.96 -29.11 23.25
N TYR A 7 5.04 -28.67 22.57
CA TYR A 7 5.30 -27.27 22.22
C TYR A 7 5.44 -27.05 20.71
N ASP A 8 5.16 -28.08 19.87
CA ASP A 8 5.44 -28.10 18.43
C ASP A 8 6.92 -27.82 18.08
N LEU A 9 7.83 -28.24 18.96
CA LEU A 9 9.28 -28.04 18.80
C LEU A 9 10.03 -29.30 18.39
N ASP A 10 9.34 -30.43 18.20
CA ASP A 10 9.89 -31.67 17.63
C ASP A 10 9.99 -31.59 16.09
N SER A 11 9.13 -30.76 15.47
CA SER A 11 9.15 -30.45 14.03
C SER A 11 8.78 -28.98 13.79
N PRO A 12 9.63 -28.03 14.23
CA PRO A 12 9.32 -26.62 14.16
C PRO A 12 9.15 -26.16 12.70
N GLN A 13 8.10 -25.42 12.42
CA GLN A 13 7.80 -24.91 11.09
C GLN A 13 8.54 -23.60 10.78
N ASN A 14 8.97 -22.89 11.83
CA ASN A 14 9.68 -21.62 11.71
C ASN A 14 10.99 -21.68 12.48
N GLU A 15 12.06 -21.24 11.84
CA GLU A 15 13.38 -21.10 12.40
C GLU A 15 13.98 -19.74 12.07
N ILE A 16 14.65 -19.15 13.04
CA ILE A 16 15.40 -17.90 12.86
C ILE A 16 16.88 -18.23 13.03
N THR A 17 17.67 -18.02 11.99
CA THR A 17 19.13 -18.16 12.06
C THR A 17 19.78 -16.80 12.23
N LEU A 18 20.55 -16.65 13.28
CA LEU A 18 21.39 -15.47 13.56
C LEU A 18 22.83 -15.84 13.29
N THR A 19 23.41 -15.27 12.24
CA THR A 19 24.81 -15.46 11.87
C THR A 19 25.65 -14.33 12.44
N THR A 20 26.71 -14.68 13.20
CA THR A 20 27.69 -13.75 13.76
C THR A 20 29.10 -14.25 13.48
N ASP A 21 30.13 -13.45 13.82
CA ASP A 21 31.54 -13.85 13.69
C ASP A 21 31.87 -15.08 14.57
N ASP A 22 31.11 -15.32 15.64
CA ASP A 22 31.27 -16.45 16.55
C ASP A 22 30.50 -17.71 16.08
N GLY A 23 29.77 -17.64 14.95
CA GLY A 23 29.00 -18.72 14.37
C GLY A 23 27.48 -18.48 14.36
N ASP A 24 26.76 -19.52 13.98
CA ASP A 24 25.30 -19.47 13.84
C ASP A 24 24.60 -19.86 15.14
N THR A 25 23.55 -19.11 15.46
CA THR A 25 22.57 -19.47 16.48
C THR A 25 21.21 -19.66 15.81
N VAL A 26 20.63 -20.85 15.92
CA VAL A 26 19.31 -21.15 15.35
C VAL A 26 18.28 -21.19 16.48
N LEU A 27 17.26 -20.36 16.36
CA LEU A 27 16.08 -20.35 17.22
C LEU A 27 14.93 -21.07 16.50
N GLN A 28 14.38 -22.06 17.15
CA GLN A 28 13.21 -22.82 16.68
C GLN A 28 11.96 -22.30 17.39
N ILE A 29 10.93 -21.98 16.59
CA ILE A 29 9.68 -21.43 17.07
C ILE A 29 8.62 -22.52 17.01
N GLY A 30 8.00 -22.81 18.13
CA GLY A 30 6.91 -23.74 18.29
C GLY A 30 5.54 -23.06 18.31
N MET A 31 4.57 -23.68 18.97
CA MET A 31 3.21 -23.16 19.05
C MET A 31 3.10 -21.89 19.90
N GLU A 32 2.05 -21.13 19.65
CA GLU A 32 1.63 -20.03 20.51
C GLU A 32 0.90 -20.57 21.76
N ASN A 33 1.14 -19.94 22.89
CA ASN A 33 0.34 -20.10 24.09
C ASN A 33 -0.76 -19.03 24.10
N ASP A 34 -1.95 -19.38 23.65
CA ASP A 34 -3.11 -18.49 23.54
C ASP A 34 -3.48 -17.78 24.85
N SER A 35 -3.11 -18.37 26.00
CA SER A 35 -3.42 -17.79 27.31
C SER A 35 -2.52 -16.63 27.70
N THR A 36 -1.31 -16.56 27.15
CA THR A 36 -0.29 -15.56 27.48
C THR A 36 0.14 -14.72 26.28
N SER A 37 -0.30 -15.05 25.06
CA SER A 37 0.17 -14.44 23.80
C SER A 37 1.68 -14.49 23.67
N GLN A 38 2.25 -15.66 23.88
CA GLN A 38 3.67 -15.93 23.84
C GLN A 38 3.93 -17.22 23.06
N TYR A 39 5.04 -17.26 22.32
CA TYR A 39 5.49 -18.46 21.61
C TYR A 39 6.46 -19.27 22.44
N TYR A 40 6.39 -20.60 22.33
CA TYR A 40 7.42 -21.48 22.82
C TYR A 40 8.60 -21.45 21.85
N VAL A 41 9.80 -21.16 22.36
CA VAL A 41 11.02 -21.01 21.56
C VAL A 41 12.16 -21.77 22.20
N ARG A 42 13.01 -22.40 21.40
CA ARG A 42 14.27 -23.00 21.87
C ARG A 42 15.44 -22.68 20.95
N LYS A 43 16.65 -22.84 21.47
CA LYS A 43 17.84 -22.93 20.60
C LYS A 43 17.96 -24.35 20.07
N SER A 44 18.34 -24.51 18.81
CA SER A 44 18.43 -25.81 18.16
C SER A 44 19.50 -26.70 18.78
N ASP A 45 20.53 -26.12 19.44
CA ASP A 45 21.64 -26.80 20.13
C ASP A 45 21.35 -27.12 21.61
N ASP A 46 20.17 -26.72 22.15
CA ASP A 46 19.76 -26.98 23.54
C ASP A 46 18.35 -27.59 23.57
N ASP A 47 18.28 -28.91 23.59
CA ASP A 47 17.04 -29.68 23.64
C ASP A 47 16.41 -29.75 25.07
N LYS A 48 17.02 -29.12 26.05
CA LYS A 48 16.59 -29.20 27.45
C LYS A 48 15.84 -27.99 27.93
N LYS A 49 15.93 -26.88 27.21
CA LYS A 49 15.30 -25.62 27.60
C LYS A 49 14.34 -25.13 26.55
N VAL A 50 13.14 -24.83 27.00
CA VAL A 50 12.13 -24.14 26.22
C VAL A 50 11.81 -22.81 26.91
N TYR A 51 11.71 -21.75 26.14
CA TYR A 51 11.46 -20.40 26.60
C TYR A 51 10.09 -19.94 26.12
N LEU A 52 9.49 -19.00 26.83
CA LEU A 52 8.36 -18.22 26.34
C LEU A 52 8.89 -16.87 25.84
N VAL A 53 8.50 -16.49 24.64
CA VAL A 53 8.89 -15.22 24.01
C VAL A 53 7.60 -14.53 23.58
N ASP A 54 7.50 -13.24 23.83
CA ASP A 54 6.33 -12.43 23.49
C ASP A 54 6.02 -12.49 21.98
N SER A 55 4.73 -12.58 21.64
CA SER A 55 4.29 -12.71 20.24
C SER A 55 4.77 -11.54 19.38
N SER A 56 4.80 -10.33 19.92
CA SER A 56 5.28 -9.14 19.22
C SER A 56 6.75 -9.23 18.77
N ALA A 57 7.55 -10.07 19.43
CA ALA A 57 8.95 -10.31 19.06
C ALA A 57 9.12 -11.43 18.03
N VAL A 58 8.12 -12.28 17.85
CA VAL A 58 8.18 -13.47 16.98
C VAL A 58 7.38 -13.26 15.67
N GLU A 59 6.18 -12.71 15.77
CA GLU A 59 5.27 -12.50 14.61
C GLU A 59 5.92 -11.79 13.41
N PRO A 60 6.80 -10.79 13.57
CA PRO A 60 7.46 -10.16 12.43
C PRO A 60 8.28 -11.11 11.56
N PHE A 61 8.73 -12.25 12.09
CA PHE A 61 9.48 -13.27 11.35
C PHE A 61 8.60 -14.33 10.70
N MET A 62 7.29 -14.31 10.95
CA MET A 62 6.33 -15.27 10.41
C MET A 62 5.64 -14.77 9.15
N GLY A 63 5.89 -13.53 8.75
CA GLY A 63 5.33 -12.93 7.55
C GLY A 63 5.79 -13.62 6.28
N THR A 64 4.96 -13.49 5.25
CA THR A 64 5.21 -13.99 3.90
C THR A 64 5.81 -12.89 3.02
N LEU A 65 6.23 -13.24 1.80
CA LEU A 65 6.64 -12.26 0.79
C LEU A 65 5.59 -11.15 0.62
N TYR A 66 4.32 -11.51 0.70
CA TYR A 66 3.20 -10.58 0.48
C TYR A 66 3.04 -9.54 1.59
N ASP A 67 3.49 -9.88 2.79
CA ASP A 67 3.44 -8.97 3.94
C ASP A 67 4.54 -7.89 3.88
N PHE A 68 5.64 -8.18 3.16
CA PHE A 68 6.80 -7.30 3.06
C PHE A 68 6.94 -6.63 1.68
N ALA A 69 6.23 -7.13 0.66
CA ALA A 69 6.30 -6.56 -0.66
C ALA A 69 5.59 -5.20 -0.70
N GLU A 70 6.24 -4.21 -1.28
CA GLU A 70 5.65 -2.89 -1.50
C GLU A 70 4.53 -3.00 -2.54
N SER A 71 3.30 -2.65 -2.17
CA SER A 71 2.11 -2.78 -3.02
C SER A 71 2.04 -1.78 -4.18
N GLY A 72 3.06 -0.96 -4.36
CA GLY A 72 3.01 0.11 -5.34
C GLY A 72 1.94 1.16 -5.01
N THR A 73 1.91 2.22 -5.79
CA THR A 73 0.91 3.28 -5.63
C THR A 73 -0.06 3.26 -6.81
N PHE A 74 -1.36 3.33 -6.51
CA PHE A 74 -2.35 3.64 -7.53
C PHE A 74 -2.16 5.11 -7.95
N PRO A 75 -2.33 5.46 -9.25
CA PRO A 75 -2.26 6.85 -9.68
C PRO A 75 -3.17 7.75 -8.85
N SER A 76 -2.60 8.80 -8.24
CA SER A 76 -3.38 9.75 -7.47
C SER A 76 -4.20 10.63 -8.41
N VAL A 77 -5.51 10.47 -8.38
CA VAL A 77 -6.46 11.27 -9.17
C VAL A 77 -7.41 11.98 -8.23
N THR A 78 -7.43 13.31 -8.28
CA THR A 78 -8.39 14.10 -7.52
C THR A 78 -9.76 14.05 -8.21
N SER A 79 -10.81 13.71 -7.49
CA SER A 79 -12.17 13.58 -8.06
C SER A 79 -12.66 14.85 -8.78
N SER A 80 -12.23 16.04 -8.35
CA SER A 80 -12.56 17.33 -8.95
C SER A 80 -11.84 17.62 -10.26
N THR A 81 -10.76 16.90 -10.57
CA THR A 81 -10.03 17.07 -11.84
C THR A 81 -10.50 16.13 -12.94
N ILE A 82 -11.37 15.16 -12.61
CA ILE A 82 -11.94 14.22 -13.57
C ILE A 82 -12.95 14.95 -14.45
N THR A 83 -12.78 14.84 -15.75
CA THR A 83 -13.65 15.50 -16.76
C THR A 83 -14.47 14.51 -17.59
N GLU A 84 -14.05 13.25 -17.65
CA GLU A 84 -14.76 12.20 -18.39
C GLU A 84 -14.56 10.85 -17.66
N VAL A 85 -15.62 10.06 -17.60
CA VAL A 85 -15.57 8.67 -17.15
C VAL A 85 -16.35 7.81 -18.13
N LYS A 86 -15.67 6.86 -18.76
CA LYS A 86 -16.29 5.83 -19.60
C LYS A 86 -16.28 4.49 -18.88
N VAL A 87 -17.43 3.85 -18.77
CA VAL A 87 -17.60 2.50 -18.24
C VAL A 87 -18.02 1.60 -19.41
N ASP A 88 -17.09 0.78 -19.89
CA ASP A 88 -17.29 -0.14 -21.01
C ASP A 88 -17.65 -1.53 -20.47
N LYS A 89 -18.93 -1.87 -20.59
CA LYS A 89 -19.54 -3.15 -20.17
C LYS A 89 -20.89 -3.31 -20.89
N GLU A 90 -21.58 -4.44 -20.67
CA GLU A 90 -23.01 -4.55 -21.03
C GLU A 90 -23.81 -3.44 -20.32
N ASP A 91 -24.61 -2.68 -21.04
CA ASP A 91 -25.29 -1.47 -20.53
C ASP A 91 -24.31 -0.41 -19.96
N GLY A 92 -23.15 -0.25 -20.60
CA GLY A 92 -22.15 0.75 -20.25
C GLY A 92 -22.64 2.18 -20.49
N TYR A 93 -21.89 3.13 -19.93
CA TYR A 93 -22.21 4.55 -20.03
C TYR A 93 -20.95 5.41 -20.06
N GLU A 94 -21.13 6.65 -20.48
CA GLU A 94 -20.11 7.69 -20.46
C GLU A 94 -20.63 8.91 -19.69
N LEU A 95 -19.85 9.40 -18.74
CA LEU A 95 -20.07 10.67 -18.05
C LEU A 95 -19.08 11.68 -18.61
N THR A 96 -19.57 12.85 -19.05
CA THR A 96 -18.75 13.95 -19.55
C THR A 96 -19.11 15.24 -18.85
N GLN A 97 -18.12 15.95 -18.33
CA GLN A 97 -18.33 17.26 -17.72
C GLN A 97 -18.33 18.34 -18.80
N ASP A 98 -19.34 19.19 -18.77
CA ASP A 98 -19.42 20.37 -19.63
C ASP A 98 -18.40 21.42 -19.14
N PRO A 99 -17.47 21.85 -19.99
CA PRO A 99 -16.40 22.77 -19.59
C PRO A 99 -16.89 24.18 -19.22
N ASP A 100 -18.07 24.60 -19.74
CA ASP A 100 -18.57 25.96 -19.55
C ASP A 100 -19.35 26.12 -18.24
N ASN A 101 -20.05 25.07 -17.78
CA ASN A 101 -20.94 25.15 -16.64
C ASN A 101 -20.70 24.07 -15.58
N LEU A 102 -19.75 23.18 -15.83
CA LEU A 102 -19.33 22.08 -14.96
C LEU A 102 -20.43 21.07 -14.60
N PHE A 103 -21.55 21.07 -15.33
CA PHE A 103 -22.55 20.04 -15.20
C PHE A 103 -22.10 18.73 -15.86
N TRP A 104 -22.58 17.63 -15.33
CA TRP A 104 -22.34 16.32 -15.90
C TRP A 104 -23.45 15.92 -16.85
N ASN A 105 -23.07 15.32 -17.97
CA ASN A 105 -23.94 14.65 -18.91
C ASN A 105 -23.66 13.15 -18.87
N VAL A 106 -24.69 12.33 -19.08
CA VAL A 106 -24.58 10.89 -19.20
C VAL A 106 -25.03 10.46 -20.60
N SER A 107 -24.26 9.54 -21.19
CA SER A 107 -24.56 9.02 -22.54
C SER A 107 -24.43 7.49 -22.55
N ASP A 108 -25.31 6.83 -23.34
CA ASP A 108 -25.24 5.40 -23.69
C ASP A 108 -24.59 5.19 -25.08
N GLY A 109 -24.00 6.24 -25.65
CA GLY A 109 -23.46 6.27 -27.00
C GLY A 109 -24.51 6.55 -28.09
N LYS A 110 -25.82 6.64 -27.77
CA LYS A 110 -26.92 6.97 -28.70
C LYS A 110 -27.64 8.24 -28.28
N THR A 111 -27.86 8.39 -26.99
CA THR A 111 -28.53 9.55 -26.39
C THR A 111 -27.60 10.13 -25.31
N SER A 112 -27.70 11.46 -25.10
CA SER A 112 -27.00 12.15 -24.02
C SER A 112 -28.00 13.05 -23.30
N GLU A 113 -28.00 12.94 -21.97
CA GLU A 113 -28.86 13.70 -21.08
C GLU A 113 -28.08 14.27 -19.91
N LYS A 114 -28.64 15.26 -19.21
CA LYS A 114 -28.03 15.80 -18.02
C LYS A 114 -27.99 14.74 -16.91
N ALA A 115 -26.80 14.47 -16.37
CA ALA A 115 -26.63 13.53 -15.28
C ALA A 115 -27.07 14.11 -13.94
N ASP A 116 -27.44 13.23 -13.03
CA ASP A 116 -27.57 13.55 -11.61
C ASP A 116 -26.18 13.85 -11.02
N THR A 117 -26.00 15.06 -10.48
CA THR A 117 -24.71 15.55 -10.01
C THR A 117 -24.17 14.72 -8.83
N ASP A 118 -25.04 14.27 -7.92
CA ASP A 118 -24.62 13.49 -6.76
C ASP A 118 -24.14 12.09 -7.18
N LYS A 119 -24.80 11.49 -8.17
CA LYS A 119 -24.41 10.20 -8.72
C LYS A 119 -23.10 10.29 -9.50
N ALA A 120 -22.95 11.32 -10.34
CA ALA A 120 -21.69 11.57 -11.03
C ALA A 120 -20.55 11.81 -10.04
N GLY A 121 -20.79 12.61 -8.98
CA GLY A 121 -19.85 12.84 -7.89
C GLY A 121 -19.47 11.54 -7.15
N THR A 122 -20.40 10.62 -6.98
CA THR A 122 -20.10 9.30 -6.37
C THR A 122 -19.14 8.50 -7.23
N VAL A 123 -19.32 8.50 -8.56
CA VAL A 123 -18.42 7.78 -9.48
C VAL A 123 -17.02 8.39 -9.49
N THR A 124 -16.91 9.72 -9.60
CA THR A 124 -15.59 10.40 -9.60
C THR A 124 -14.87 10.23 -8.25
N SER A 125 -15.60 10.29 -7.14
CA SER A 125 -15.04 10.04 -5.81
C SER A 125 -14.54 8.61 -5.63
N ALA A 126 -15.27 7.63 -6.19
CA ALA A 126 -14.81 6.23 -6.15
C ALA A 126 -13.50 6.05 -6.91
N ILE A 127 -13.32 6.70 -8.07
CA ILE A 127 -12.08 6.67 -8.84
C ILE A 127 -10.94 7.33 -8.05
N GLY A 128 -11.20 8.49 -7.44
CA GLY A 128 -10.21 9.22 -6.64
C GLY A 128 -9.79 8.52 -5.34
N SER A 129 -10.55 7.51 -4.91
CA SER A 129 -10.28 6.74 -3.69
C SER A 129 -9.71 5.34 -3.97
N LEU A 130 -9.43 5.01 -5.24
CA LEU A 130 -8.83 3.71 -5.57
C LEU A 130 -7.44 3.56 -4.95
N ALA A 131 -7.23 2.44 -4.32
CA ALA A 131 -5.95 2.06 -3.73
C ALA A 131 -5.77 0.54 -3.82
N TYR A 132 -4.52 0.09 -3.85
CA TYR A 132 -4.22 -1.32 -3.67
C TYR A 132 -4.31 -1.65 -2.17
N ASP A 133 -4.96 -2.75 -1.85
CA ASP A 133 -5.08 -3.25 -0.49
C ASP A 133 -4.01 -4.29 -0.17
N SER A 134 -3.87 -5.28 -1.04
CA SER A 134 -2.90 -6.36 -0.87
C SER A 134 -2.57 -7.03 -2.19
N PHE A 135 -1.47 -7.77 -2.21
CA PHE A 135 -1.15 -8.68 -3.30
C PHE A 135 -1.94 -9.99 -3.19
N VAL A 136 -2.43 -10.47 -4.33
CA VAL A 136 -2.94 -11.84 -4.48
C VAL A 136 -1.90 -12.71 -5.20
N ASP A 137 -1.16 -12.13 -6.12
CA ASP A 137 -0.11 -12.79 -6.89
C ASP A 137 0.97 -11.76 -7.25
N TYR A 138 2.15 -11.86 -6.64
CA TYR A 138 3.23 -10.90 -6.80
C TYR A 138 3.88 -10.95 -8.19
N ASN A 139 3.81 -12.09 -8.88
CA ASN A 139 4.45 -12.29 -10.18
C ASN A 139 3.51 -13.07 -11.11
N CYS A 140 2.33 -12.51 -11.35
CA CYS A 140 1.33 -13.09 -12.22
C CYS A 140 1.87 -13.20 -13.66
N THR A 141 1.85 -14.40 -14.21
CA THR A 141 2.23 -14.70 -15.60
C THR A 141 1.05 -15.12 -16.46
N ASP A 142 -0.13 -15.25 -15.88
CA ASP A 142 -1.36 -15.69 -16.53
C ASP A 142 -2.55 -14.82 -16.06
N ASP A 143 -2.87 -13.81 -16.85
CA ASP A 143 -3.94 -12.84 -16.58
C ASP A 143 -5.32 -13.50 -16.61
N SER A 144 -5.48 -14.60 -17.35
CA SER A 144 -6.76 -15.33 -17.45
C SER A 144 -7.21 -15.92 -16.12
N LYS A 145 -6.26 -16.22 -15.24
CA LYS A 145 -6.51 -16.73 -13.88
C LYS A 145 -7.40 -15.80 -13.05
N TYR A 146 -7.34 -14.50 -13.34
CA TYR A 146 -8.09 -13.45 -12.63
C TYR A 146 -9.15 -12.77 -13.52
N GLY A 147 -9.35 -13.26 -14.75
CA GLY A 147 -10.35 -12.75 -15.67
C GLY A 147 -9.96 -11.43 -16.36
N PHE A 148 -8.67 -11.08 -16.41
CA PHE A 148 -8.22 -9.83 -17.05
C PHE A 148 -8.18 -9.92 -18.58
N ASP A 149 -8.23 -11.11 -19.15
CA ASP A 149 -8.38 -11.37 -20.60
C ASP A 149 -9.81 -11.12 -21.10
N ASP A 150 -10.81 -11.22 -20.22
CA ASP A 150 -12.22 -10.90 -20.50
C ASP A 150 -12.85 -10.19 -19.29
N PRO A 151 -12.47 -8.92 -19.03
CA PRO A 151 -12.91 -8.20 -17.84
C PRO A 151 -14.41 -7.86 -17.91
N TYR A 152 -15.10 -8.00 -16.79
CA TYR A 152 -16.52 -7.62 -16.65
C TYR A 152 -16.80 -6.17 -17.03
N ALA A 153 -15.86 -5.26 -16.76
CA ALA A 153 -15.95 -3.86 -17.13
C ALA A 153 -14.55 -3.25 -17.29
N VAL A 154 -14.44 -2.31 -18.24
CA VAL A 154 -13.25 -1.45 -18.38
C VAL A 154 -13.66 -0.03 -18.06
N ILE A 155 -12.96 0.60 -17.10
CA ILE A 155 -13.24 1.99 -16.71
C ILE A 155 -12.08 2.85 -17.19
N THR A 156 -12.41 3.88 -17.97
CA THR A 156 -11.46 4.90 -18.44
C THR A 156 -11.85 6.24 -17.84
N ALA A 157 -10.92 6.90 -17.16
CA ALA A 157 -11.11 8.25 -16.65
C ALA A 157 -10.14 9.21 -17.35
N LYS A 158 -10.63 10.39 -17.73
CA LYS A 158 -9.79 11.53 -18.14
C LYS A 158 -9.83 12.58 -17.05
N TYR A 159 -8.68 13.11 -16.72
CA TYR A 159 -8.51 14.14 -15.69
C TYR A 159 -7.49 15.17 -16.15
N THR A 160 -7.54 16.35 -15.55
CA THR A 160 -6.54 17.40 -15.72
C THR A 160 -5.52 17.31 -14.61
N GLU A 161 -4.23 17.31 -14.95
CA GLU A 161 -3.16 17.45 -13.98
C GLU A 161 -3.00 18.93 -13.64
N GLU A 162 -2.96 19.27 -12.35
CA GLU A 162 -2.52 20.58 -11.92
C GLU A 162 -1.00 20.63 -12.11
N GLU A 163 -0.51 21.55 -12.95
CA GLU A 163 0.92 21.82 -12.99
C GLU A 163 1.33 22.33 -11.60
N THR A 164 2.09 21.53 -10.85
CA THR A 164 2.80 22.02 -9.68
C THR A 164 3.87 22.98 -10.17
N VAL A 165 3.59 24.28 -10.10
CA VAL A 165 4.61 25.30 -10.26
C VAL A 165 5.56 25.12 -9.08
N GLU A 166 6.72 24.53 -9.30
CA GLU A 166 7.80 24.58 -8.33
C GLU A 166 8.14 26.05 -8.15
N ASP A 167 7.77 26.60 -7.00
CA ASP A 167 8.13 27.95 -6.59
C ASP A 167 9.63 27.95 -6.27
N ASP A 168 10.45 28.19 -7.29
CA ASP A 168 11.90 28.36 -7.20
C ASP A 168 12.20 29.74 -6.57
N SER A 169 11.77 29.91 -5.32
CA SER A 169 12.15 31.03 -4.49
C SER A 169 13.59 30.82 -4.02
N GLU A 170 14.55 31.21 -4.87
CA GLU A 170 15.92 31.45 -4.44
C GLU A 170 15.92 32.47 -3.29
N ASP A 171 16.15 31.99 -2.09
CA ASP A 171 16.43 32.80 -0.91
C ASP A 171 17.83 33.43 -1.06
N THR A 172 17.89 34.59 -1.73
CA THR A 172 19.05 35.45 -1.73
C THR A 172 19.11 36.23 -0.42
N SER A 173 19.60 35.61 0.62
CA SER A 173 20.04 36.33 1.84
C SER A 173 21.38 37.00 1.59
N GLU A 174 21.35 38.24 1.08
CA GLU A 174 22.50 39.16 1.14
C GLU A 174 22.79 39.54 2.59
N THR A 175 23.84 38.97 3.14
CA THR A 175 24.41 39.39 4.42
C THR A 175 25.25 40.66 4.15
N THR A 176 24.67 41.84 4.32
CA THR A 176 25.42 43.10 4.40
C THR A 176 26.06 43.20 5.77
N ASN A 177 27.36 42.99 5.80
CA ASN A 177 28.24 43.23 6.93
C ASN A 177 28.58 44.73 6.94
N GLU A 178 27.85 45.54 7.70
CA GLU A 178 28.28 46.92 8.01
C GLU A 178 29.24 46.92 9.19
N THR A 179 30.51 47.11 8.86
CA THR A 179 31.57 47.42 9.81
C THR A 179 31.42 48.88 10.22
N ASN A 180 30.94 49.14 11.41
CA ASN A 180 30.96 50.48 11.97
C ASN A 180 32.22 50.64 12.84
N THR A 181 33.25 51.24 12.26
CA THR A 181 34.36 51.87 12.99
C THR A 181 33.92 53.26 13.34
N ASP A 182 33.74 53.53 14.61
CA ASP A 182 33.73 54.91 15.09
C ASP A 182 34.79 55.06 16.17
N SER A 183 35.73 55.93 15.86
CA SER A 183 36.77 56.40 16.72
C SER A 183 36.47 57.84 17.13
N GLU A 184 36.80 58.13 18.41
CA GLU A 184 37.14 59.46 19.00
C GLU A 184 35.94 60.33 19.41
N ASP A 185 35.99 60.90 20.59
CA ASP A 185 36.95 61.66 21.43
C ASP A 185 36.59 61.54 22.92
#